data_5e6f21aa912f1396dbd84f4b046fc0ee
#
_entry.id   5e6f21aa912f1396dbd84f4b046fc0ee
#
_cell.length_a   1.000
_cell.length_b   1.000
_cell.length_c   1.000
_cell.angle_alpha   90.00
_cell.angle_beta   90.00
_cell.angle_gamma   90.00
#
_symmetry.space_group_name_H-M   'P 1'
#
loop_
_entity.id
_entity.type
_entity.pdbx_description
1 polymer ?
#
loop_
_entity_poly.entity_id
_entity_poly.type
_entity_poly.pdbx_seq_one_letter_code
_entity_poly.pdbx_strand_id
1 'polypeptide(L)'
;AREGGFIDDPDDRGGATKFGVTIHTMRNLGLDLDRDGDVDVADVRLLTRAQATNIFMKHYFKQPHIDHLPAALQPVVFDMYVNAGSNDVKILQSVLREFGAIITVDGCLGPQSFEAAKIVQEKAKDFLVDAYAIARRNYYFNLADRRVASRKFARNRAGGKGGWIHRAEEFMQEKYRMTDAEFQMRVSKWA
;
A
#
# COMPACT_ATOMS: atom_id res chain seq x y z
N ALA A 1 1.64 -6.13 -13.28
CA ALA A 1 2.93 -6.51 -12.71
C ALA A 1 3.95 -5.45 -13.12
N ARG A 2 4.22 -4.48 -12.24
CA ARG A 2 5.18 -3.37 -12.47
C ARG A 2 6.56 -3.67 -11.93
N GLU A 3 6.73 -4.78 -11.25
CA GLU A 3 7.95 -5.10 -10.53
C GLU A 3 8.93 -5.82 -11.46
N GLY A 4 10.10 -5.20 -11.59
CA GLY A 4 11.19 -5.63 -12.44
C GLY A 4 11.99 -6.81 -11.92
N GLY A 5 13.16 -7.04 -12.51
CA GLY A 5 14.07 -8.10 -12.15
C GLY A 5 14.73 -7.93 -10.78
N PHE A 6 15.85 -8.60 -10.61
CA PHE A 6 16.69 -8.50 -9.41
C PHE A 6 17.38 -7.12 -9.32
N ILE A 7 17.33 -6.51 -8.14
CA ILE A 7 18.02 -5.27 -7.78
C ILE A 7 18.74 -5.53 -6.45
N ASP A 8 20.01 -5.12 -6.39
CA ASP A 8 20.81 -5.17 -5.16
C ASP A 8 21.59 -3.85 -5.11
N ASP A 9 20.98 -2.85 -4.48
CA ASP A 9 21.56 -1.51 -4.32
C ASP A 9 22.04 -1.37 -2.87
N PRO A 10 23.34 -1.19 -2.64
CA PRO A 10 23.89 -1.01 -1.29
C PRO A 10 23.31 0.19 -0.53
N ASP A 11 22.82 1.19 -1.27
CA ASP A 11 22.19 2.39 -0.68
C ASP A 11 20.69 2.21 -0.40
N ASP A 12 20.08 1.10 -0.86
CA ASP A 12 18.71 0.77 -0.56
C ASP A 12 18.60 0.01 0.77
N ARG A 13 17.96 0.63 1.76
CA ARG A 13 17.69 0.00 3.06
C ARG A 13 16.84 -1.28 2.97
N GLY A 14 16.16 -1.50 1.88
CA GLY A 14 15.41 -2.72 1.58
C GLY A 14 16.30 -3.91 1.26
N GLY A 15 17.57 -3.65 0.88
CA GLY A 15 18.51 -4.67 0.43
C GLY A 15 18.09 -5.32 -0.89
N ALA A 16 18.71 -6.46 -1.19
CA ALA A 16 18.41 -7.20 -2.40
C ALA A 16 16.91 -7.48 -2.54
N THR A 17 16.38 -7.20 -3.73
CA THR A 17 14.94 -7.26 -4.01
C THR A 17 14.71 -7.90 -5.39
N LYS A 18 13.72 -8.78 -5.50
CA LYS A 18 13.28 -9.35 -6.78
C LYS A 18 11.76 -9.48 -6.80
N PHE A 19 11.14 -9.02 -7.89
CA PHE A 19 9.68 -9.02 -8.05
C PHE A 19 8.94 -8.35 -6.87
N GLY A 20 9.54 -7.33 -6.23
CA GLY A 20 8.97 -6.63 -5.08
C GLY A 20 9.13 -7.35 -3.74
N VAL A 21 9.75 -8.53 -3.70
CA VAL A 21 10.06 -9.26 -2.47
C VAL A 21 11.49 -8.94 -2.06
N THR A 22 11.65 -8.35 -0.87
CA THR A 22 12.96 -7.99 -0.32
C THR A 22 13.60 -9.17 0.41
N ILE A 23 14.92 -9.15 0.57
CA ILE A 23 15.65 -10.13 1.39
C ILE A 23 15.11 -10.15 2.83
N HIS A 24 14.68 -9.01 3.37
CA HIS A 24 14.07 -8.97 4.69
C HIS A 24 12.75 -9.75 4.76
N THR A 25 11.92 -9.64 3.72
CA THR A 25 10.69 -10.44 3.60
C THR A 25 11.03 -11.93 3.54
N MET A 26 12.02 -12.33 2.74
CA MET A 26 12.41 -13.74 2.63
C MET A 26 12.94 -14.28 3.96
N ARG A 27 13.78 -13.51 4.68
CA ARG A 27 14.27 -13.89 6.01
C ARG A 27 13.14 -14.07 7.02
N ASN A 28 12.20 -13.12 7.05
CA ASN A 28 11.04 -13.20 7.96
C ASN A 28 10.14 -14.41 7.67
N LEU A 29 10.13 -14.89 6.44
CA LEU A 29 9.35 -16.04 6.00
C LEU A 29 10.15 -17.38 6.02
N GLY A 30 11.46 -17.33 6.30
CA GLY A 30 12.33 -18.50 6.31
C GLY A 30 12.46 -19.16 4.93
N LEU A 31 12.52 -18.34 3.86
CA LEU A 31 12.56 -18.84 2.47
C LEU A 31 14.01 -19.05 2.00
N ASP A 32 14.58 -20.13 2.44
CA ASP A 32 15.85 -20.70 1.97
C ASP A 32 15.54 -21.53 0.70
N LEU A 33 15.86 -20.98 -0.48
CA LEU A 33 15.49 -21.58 -1.78
C LEU A 33 16.58 -22.47 -2.34
N ASP A 34 17.85 -22.25 -1.99
CA ASP A 34 18.97 -23.11 -2.39
C ASP A 34 19.31 -24.21 -1.35
N ARG A 35 18.68 -24.09 -0.14
CA ARG A 35 18.76 -25.07 0.94
C ARG A 35 20.16 -25.22 1.52
N ASP A 36 20.89 -24.12 1.59
CA ASP A 36 22.23 -24.09 2.18
C ASP A 36 22.21 -23.83 3.71
N GLY A 37 21.04 -23.50 4.27
CA GLY A 37 20.78 -23.34 5.70
C GLY A 37 20.69 -21.89 6.15
N ASP A 38 20.83 -20.94 5.23
CA ASP A 38 20.59 -19.53 5.55
C ASP A 38 19.60 -18.87 4.54
N VAL A 39 19.34 -17.58 4.70
CA VAL A 39 18.53 -16.81 3.75
C VAL A 39 19.30 -15.57 3.36
N ASP A 40 19.85 -15.61 2.16
CA ASP A 40 20.74 -14.58 1.66
C ASP A 40 20.37 -14.02 0.28
N VAL A 41 21.30 -13.36 -0.39
CA VAL A 41 21.12 -12.75 -1.71
C VAL A 41 20.97 -13.81 -2.80
N ALA A 42 21.53 -15.02 -2.63
CA ALA A 42 21.40 -16.12 -3.58
C ALA A 42 19.93 -16.56 -3.67
N ASP A 43 19.24 -16.68 -2.52
CA ASP A 43 17.80 -16.99 -2.49
C ASP A 43 16.96 -15.95 -3.21
N VAL A 44 17.27 -14.66 -3.00
CA VAL A 44 16.57 -13.57 -3.71
C VAL A 44 16.75 -13.71 -5.22
N ARG A 45 17.95 -14.10 -5.69
CA ARG A 45 18.22 -14.33 -7.12
C ARG A 45 17.42 -15.52 -7.68
N LEU A 46 17.24 -16.59 -6.90
CA LEU A 46 16.49 -17.78 -7.28
C LEU A 46 14.97 -17.55 -7.28
N LEU A 47 14.46 -16.55 -6.57
CA LEU A 47 13.02 -16.30 -6.49
C LEU A 47 12.39 -16.19 -7.88
N THR A 48 11.35 -16.97 -8.12
CA THR A 48 10.55 -16.92 -9.34
C THR A 48 9.36 -15.96 -9.19
N ARG A 49 8.83 -15.46 -10.30
CA ARG A 49 7.63 -14.61 -10.30
C ARG A 49 6.43 -15.32 -9.68
N ALA A 50 6.26 -16.61 -9.92
CA ALA A 50 5.18 -17.40 -9.34
C ALA A 50 5.29 -17.49 -7.81
N GLN A 51 6.48 -17.71 -7.28
CA GLN A 51 6.74 -17.71 -5.83
C GLN A 51 6.48 -16.32 -5.23
N ALA A 52 6.96 -15.25 -5.86
CA ALA A 52 6.69 -13.88 -5.42
C ALA A 52 5.18 -13.60 -5.38
N THR A 53 4.44 -13.98 -6.43
CA THR A 53 2.97 -13.85 -6.46
C THR A 53 2.31 -14.60 -5.31
N ASN A 54 2.74 -15.84 -5.04
CA ASN A 54 2.22 -16.63 -3.93
C ASN A 54 2.51 -16.00 -2.56
N ILE A 55 3.70 -15.41 -2.39
CA ILE A 55 4.06 -14.66 -1.17
C ILE A 55 3.08 -13.51 -0.96
N PHE A 56 2.87 -12.66 -1.98
CA PHE A 56 1.93 -11.55 -1.88
C PHE A 56 0.49 -12.02 -1.62
N MET A 57 0.03 -13.02 -2.35
CA MET A 57 -1.34 -13.55 -2.16
C MET A 57 -1.53 -14.17 -0.78
N LYS A 58 -0.56 -14.89 -0.26
CA LYS A 58 -0.67 -15.54 1.04
C LYS A 58 -0.53 -14.54 2.19
N HIS A 59 0.55 -13.76 2.19
CA HIS A 59 0.95 -12.98 3.36
C HIS A 59 0.40 -11.55 3.37
N TYR A 60 0.06 -10.98 2.21
CA TYR A 60 -0.40 -9.58 2.10
C TYR A 60 -1.86 -9.46 1.67
N PHE A 61 -2.49 -10.55 1.20
CA PHE A 61 -3.90 -10.53 0.80
C PHE A 61 -4.76 -11.43 1.69
N LYS A 62 -4.44 -12.73 1.79
CA LYS A 62 -5.23 -13.69 2.55
C LYS A 62 -5.00 -13.60 4.06
N GLN A 63 -3.74 -13.56 4.50
CA GLN A 63 -3.42 -13.54 5.93
C GLN A 63 -4.00 -12.30 6.65
N PRO A 64 -3.99 -11.08 6.07
CA PRO A 64 -4.68 -9.94 6.64
C PRO A 64 -6.19 -9.93 6.36
N HIS A 65 -6.75 -10.96 5.72
CA HIS A 65 -8.17 -11.12 5.39
C HIS A 65 -8.75 -10.05 4.45
N ILE A 66 -7.95 -9.50 3.54
CA ILE A 66 -8.41 -8.52 2.53
C ILE A 66 -9.43 -9.17 1.59
N ASP A 67 -9.31 -10.46 1.33
CA ASP A 67 -10.24 -11.27 0.53
C ASP A 67 -11.67 -11.33 1.10
N HIS A 68 -11.89 -10.92 2.34
CA HIS A 68 -13.22 -10.83 2.96
C HIS A 68 -13.88 -9.45 2.78
N LEU A 69 -13.14 -8.46 2.29
CA LEU A 69 -13.70 -7.15 1.95
C LEU A 69 -14.56 -7.22 0.67
N PRO A 70 -15.49 -6.27 0.45
CA PRO A 70 -16.16 -6.10 -0.83
C PRO A 70 -15.16 -6.05 -1.98
N ALA A 71 -15.46 -6.73 -3.09
CA ALA A 71 -14.54 -6.91 -4.21
C ALA A 71 -13.96 -5.58 -4.76
N ALA A 72 -14.76 -4.51 -4.75
CA ALA A 72 -14.31 -3.18 -5.20
C ALA A 72 -13.19 -2.59 -4.32
N LEU A 73 -13.17 -2.89 -3.02
CA LEU A 73 -12.15 -2.40 -2.09
C LEU A 73 -10.86 -3.22 -2.12
N GLN A 74 -10.94 -4.49 -2.47
CA GLN A 74 -9.79 -5.39 -2.38
C GLN A 74 -8.54 -4.88 -3.10
N PRO A 75 -8.60 -4.38 -4.36
CA PRO A 75 -7.41 -3.94 -5.07
C PRO A 75 -6.71 -2.74 -4.39
N VAL A 76 -7.47 -1.72 -3.97
CA VAL A 76 -6.91 -0.50 -3.39
C VAL A 76 -6.36 -0.74 -1.98
N VAL A 77 -7.04 -1.59 -1.20
CA VAL A 77 -6.60 -2.00 0.14
C VAL A 77 -5.36 -2.88 0.04
N PHE A 78 -5.35 -3.89 -0.82
CA PHE A 78 -4.18 -4.74 -1.03
C PHE A 78 -2.94 -3.94 -1.47
N ASP A 79 -3.09 -3.02 -2.42
CA ASP A 79 -1.98 -2.19 -2.88
C ASP A 79 -1.41 -1.31 -1.77
N MET A 80 -2.25 -0.78 -0.89
CA MET A 80 -1.81 0.02 0.25
C MET A 80 -1.20 -0.86 1.34
N TYR A 81 -1.76 -2.05 1.62
CA TYR A 81 -1.26 -2.98 2.64
C TYR A 81 0.18 -3.41 2.35
N VAL A 82 0.51 -3.67 1.10
CA VAL A 82 1.89 -3.96 0.67
C VAL A 82 2.85 -2.82 1.02
N ASN A 83 2.39 -1.57 1.02
CA ASN A 83 3.22 -0.39 1.29
C ASN A 83 3.25 0.03 2.77
N ALA A 84 2.16 -0.16 3.52
CA ALA A 84 1.98 0.47 4.83
C ALA A 84 1.51 -0.49 5.94
N GLY A 85 1.29 -1.77 5.63
CA GLY A 85 0.85 -2.78 6.59
C GLY A 85 -0.44 -2.36 7.32
N SER A 86 -0.52 -2.53 8.63
CA SER A 86 -1.72 -2.24 9.43
C SER A 86 -2.20 -0.77 9.40
N ASN A 87 -1.38 0.17 8.94
CA ASN A 87 -1.83 1.56 8.73
C ASN A 87 -2.89 1.66 7.64
N ASP A 88 -2.83 0.80 6.64
CA ASP A 88 -3.83 0.62 5.61
C ASP A 88 -5.21 0.33 6.21
N VAL A 89 -5.28 -0.67 7.08
CA VAL A 89 -6.51 -1.07 7.76
C VAL A 89 -7.06 0.07 8.62
N LYS A 90 -6.20 0.81 9.33
CA LYS A 90 -6.62 1.97 10.12
C LYS A 90 -7.23 3.08 9.25
N ILE A 91 -6.68 3.29 8.05
CA ILE A 91 -7.26 4.25 7.08
C ILE A 91 -8.65 3.78 6.67
N LEU A 92 -8.81 2.50 6.31
CA LEU A 92 -10.11 1.95 5.94
C LEU A 92 -11.14 2.11 7.08
N GLN A 93 -10.78 1.68 8.28
CA GLN A 93 -11.65 1.77 9.45
C GLN A 93 -12.04 3.24 9.75
N SER A 94 -11.11 4.19 9.59
CA SER A 94 -11.41 5.61 9.76
C SER A 94 -12.39 6.11 8.71
N VAL A 95 -12.21 5.75 7.45
CA VAL A 95 -13.14 6.08 6.36
C VAL A 95 -14.52 5.48 6.64
N LEU A 96 -14.61 4.23 7.04
CA LEU A 96 -15.89 3.60 7.39
C LEU A 96 -16.61 4.33 8.52
N ARG A 97 -15.87 4.85 9.51
CA ARG A 97 -16.44 5.69 10.59
C ARG A 97 -16.96 7.03 10.07
N GLU A 98 -16.27 7.67 9.11
CA GLU A 98 -16.74 8.89 8.46
C GLU A 98 -18.08 8.67 7.73
N PHE A 99 -18.32 7.44 7.24
CA PHE A 99 -19.61 7.03 6.68
C PHE A 99 -20.64 6.57 7.74
N GLY A 100 -20.34 6.75 9.03
CA GLY A 100 -21.25 6.46 10.13
C GLY A 100 -21.17 5.05 10.69
N ALA A 101 -20.19 4.23 10.32
CA ALA A 101 -19.99 2.92 10.91
C ALA A 101 -19.50 3.02 12.36
N ILE A 102 -20.06 2.21 13.25
CA ILE A 102 -19.65 2.11 14.66
C ILE A 102 -18.65 0.97 14.80
N ILE A 103 -17.37 1.28 14.58
CA ILE A 103 -16.27 0.31 14.67
C ILE A 103 -15.05 0.94 15.37
N THR A 104 -14.16 0.09 15.90
CA THR A 104 -12.87 0.51 16.45
C THR A 104 -11.83 0.63 15.33
N VAL A 105 -10.97 1.64 15.43
CA VAL A 105 -9.81 1.81 14.54
C VAL A 105 -8.60 1.16 15.21
N ASP A 106 -8.46 -0.15 15.06
CA ASP A 106 -7.42 -0.96 15.69
C ASP A 106 -6.32 -1.42 14.72
N GLY A 107 -6.60 -1.37 13.41
CA GLY A 107 -5.70 -1.83 12.36
C GLY A 107 -5.78 -3.33 12.10
N CYS A 108 -6.84 -4.00 12.55
CA CYS A 108 -7.11 -5.40 12.31
C CYS A 108 -8.41 -5.57 11.51
N LEU A 109 -8.35 -6.32 10.41
CA LEU A 109 -9.57 -6.70 9.68
C LEU A 109 -10.23 -7.87 10.39
N GLY A 110 -11.47 -7.67 10.81
CA GLY A 110 -12.29 -8.67 11.47
C GLY A 110 -13.78 -8.54 11.08
N PRO A 111 -14.66 -9.39 11.65
CA PRO A 111 -16.06 -9.42 11.29
C PRO A 111 -16.76 -8.05 11.31
N GLN A 112 -16.45 -7.21 12.30
CA GLN A 112 -17.01 -5.85 12.39
C GLN A 112 -16.57 -4.96 11.21
N SER A 113 -15.30 -5.04 10.81
CA SER A 113 -14.77 -4.28 9.68
C SER A 113 -15.39 -4.78 8.36
N PHE A 114 -15.57 -6.08 8.20
CA PHE A 114 -16.16 -6.65 6.98
C PHE A 114 -17.63 -6.25 6.83
N GLU A 115 -18.42 -6.36 7.90
CA GLU A 115 -19.82 -5.97 7.88
C GLU A 115 -19.98 -4.46 7.65
N ALA A 116 -19.19 -3.64 8.33
CA ALA A 116 -19.17 -2.20 8.11
C ALA A 116 -18.83 -1.84 6.66
N ALA A 117 -17.80 -2.48 6.10
CA ALA A 117 -17.39 -2.25 4.71
C ALA A 117 -18.48 -2.63 3.73
N LYS A 118 -19.19 -3.74 3.96
CA LYS A 118 -20.31 -4.18 3.13
C LYS A 118 -21.47 -3.17 3.18
N ILE A 119 -21.92 -2.78 4.37
CA ILE A 119 -23.02 -1.82 4.55
C ILE A 119 -22.68 -0.46 3.91
N VAL A 120 -21.46 0.03 4.12
CA VAL A 120 -21.04 1.30 3.53
C VAL A 120 -20.89 1.20 2.03
N GLN A 121 -20.36 0.08 1.50
CA GLN A 121 -20.24 -0.14 0.06
C GLN A 121 -21.61 -0.18 -0.64
N GLU A 122 -22.62 -0.78 -0.03
CA GLU A 122 -23.98 -0.80 -0.57
C GLU A 122 -24.59 0.61 -0.70
N LYS A 123 -24.27 1.50 0.24
CA LYS A 123 -24.76 2.90 0.27
C LYS A 123 -23.93 3.83 -0.61
N ALA A 124 -22.63 3.78 -0.47
CA ALA A 124 -21.68 4.71 -1.13
C ALA A 124 -21.27 4.24 -2.53
N LYS A 125 -21.47 2.95 -2.85
CA LYS A 125 -21.06 2.35 -4.13
C LYS A 125 -19.58 2.63 -4.43
N ASP A 126 -19.26 3.06 -5.64
CA ASP A 126 -17.89 3.32 -6.09
C ASP A 126 -17.22 4.47 -5.31
N PHE A 127 -18.01 5.36 -4.70
CA PHE A 127 -17.45 6.46 -3.92
C PHE A 127 -16.67 5.99 -2.67
N LEU A 128 -16.95 4.80 -2.13
CA LEU A 128 -16.16 4.27 -1.02
C LEU A 128 -14.70 4.01 -1.42
N VAL A 129 -14.47 3.53 -2.65
CA VAL A 129 -13.12 3.34 -3.20
C VAL A 129 -12.40 4.68 -3.35
N ASP A 130 -13.09 5.69 -3.90
CA ASP A 130 -12.56 7.05 -4.02
C ASP A 130 -12.23 7.66 -2.66
N ALA A 131 -13.14 7.55 -1.69
CA ALA A 131 -12.94 8.07 -0.33
C ALA A 131 -11.73 7.43 0.35
N TYR A 132 -11.59 6.10 0.23
CA TYR A 132 -10.42 5.41 0.75
C TYR A 132 -9.12 5.85 0.04
N ALA A 133 -9.12 5.97 -1.27
CA ALA A 133 -7.95 6.40 -2.03
C ALA A 133 -7.56 7.86 -1.72
N ILE A 134 -8.55 8.75 -1.49
CA ILE A 134 -8.33 10.13 -1.01
C ILE A 134 -7.69 10.11 0.39
N ALA A 135 -8.22 9.31 1.31
CA ALA A 135 -7.67 9.18 2.66
C ALA A 135 -6.24 8.63 2.63
N ARG A 136 -5.94 7.65 1.77
CA ARG A 136 -4.60 7.14 1.49
C ARG A 136 -3.67 8.25 0.98
N ARG A 137 -4.09 9.06 0.00
CA ARG A 137 -3.32 10.20 -0.51
C ARG A 137 -3.00 11.19 0.62
N ASN A 138 -3.99 11.50 1.43
CA ASN A 138 -3.82 12.41 2.56
C ASN A 138 -2.87 11.82 3.62
N TYR A 139 -2.92 10.52 3.87
CA TYR A 139 -1.96 9.83 4.74
C TYR A 139 -0.51 10.02 4.25
N TYR A 140 -0.26 9.88 2.94
CA TYR A 140 1.07 10.09 2.38
C TYR A 140 1.54 11.54 2.50
N PHE A 141 0.66 12.52 2.27
CA PHE A 141 0.99 13.91 2.50
C PHE A 141 1.32 14.18 3.97
N ASN A 142 0.51 13.69 4.90
CA ASN A 142 0.74 13.84 6.33
C ASN A 142 2.05 13.19 6.79
N LEU A 143 2.44 12.07 6.18
CA LEU A 143 3.71 11.41 6.44
C LEU A 143 4.88 12.26 5.92
N ALA A 144 4.77 12.82 4.73
CA ALA A 144 5.78 13.68 4.12
C ALA A 144 5.91 15.06 4.83
N ASP A 145 4.81 15.59 5.39
CA ASP A 145 4.83 16.79 6.22
C ASP A 145 5.68 16.57 7.48
N ARG A 146 5.53 15.41 8.12
CA ARG A 146 6.22 15.06 9.37
C ARG A 146 7.65 14.56 9.16
N ARG A 147 7.97 13.99 7.98
CA ARG A 147 9.24 13.36 7.67
C ARG A 147 9.81 13.92 6.37
N VAL A 148 10.75 14.85 6.45
CA VAL A 148 11.38 15.48 5.28
C VAL A 148 11.93 14.43 4.30
N ALA A 149 12.60 13.39 4.80
CA ALA A 149 13.15 12.32 3.97
C ALA A 149 12.08 11.53 3.16
N SER A 150 10.81 11.61 3.55
CA SER A 150 9.69 10.96 2.85
C SER A 150 9.11 11.82 1.72
N ARG A 151 9.43 13.11 1.67
CA ARG A 151 8.92 14.03 0.63
C ARG A 151 9.25 13.57 -0.78
N LYS A 152 10.41 12.94 -0.99
CA LYS A 152 10.84 12.38 -2.27
C LYS A 152 9.89 11.32 -2.86
N PHE A 153 9.07 10.67 -2.04
CA PHE A 153 8.08 9.70 -2.50
C PHE A 153 6.76 10.36 -2.88
N ALA A 154 6.43 11.51 -2.29
CA ALA A 154 5.21 12.27 -2.59
C ALA A 154 5.42 13.33 -3.68
N ARG A 155 6.64 13.90 -3.80
CA ARG A 155 7.04 14.86 -4.83
C ARG A 155 8.26 14.34 -5.56
N ASN A 156 8.22 14.30 -6.90
CA ASN A 156 9.36 13.88 -7.70
C ASN A 156 10.42 14.99 -7.83
N ARG A 157 11.58 14.67 -8.41
CA ARG A 157 12.67 15.63 -8.59
C ARG A 157 12.33 16.80 -9.51
N ALA A 158 11.41 16.61 -10.44
CA ALA A 158 10.92 17.67 -11.34
C ALA A 158 9.86 18.57 -10.70
N GLY A 159 9.51 18.34 -9.43
CA GLY A 159 8.54 19.12 -8.70
C GLY A 159 7.09 18.66 -8.86
N GLY A 160 6.79 17.66 -9.69
CA GLY A 160 5.47 17.07 -9.87
C GLY A 160 5.13 15.99 -8.83
N LYS A 161 3.96 15.36 -9.00
CA LYS A 161 3.51 14.26 -8.15
C LYS A 161 4.53 13.13 -8.12
N GLY A 162 4.83 12.64 -6.94
CA GLY A 162 5.68 11.46 -6.73
C GLY A 162 4.90 10.15 -6.78
N GLY A 163 5.62 9.03 -6.69
CA GLY A 163 5.05 7.70 -6.82
C GLY A 163 3.91 7.40 -5.84
N TRP A 164 3.98 7.88 -4.61
CA TRP A 164 2.92 7.68 -3.61
C TRP A 164 1.60 8.34 -4.02
N ILE A 165 1.67 9.54 -4.60
CA ILE A 165 0.49 10.29 -5.01
C ILE A 165 -0.12 9.67 -6.26
N HIS A 166 0.70 9.37 -7.27
CA HIS A 166 0.24 8.66 -8.47
C HIS A 166 -0.44 7.34 -8.12
N ARG A 167 0.20 6.53 -7.26
CA ARG A 167 -0.32 5.22 -6.85
C ARG A 167 -1.66 5.32 -6.10
N ALA A 168 -1.86 6.36 -5.30
CA ALA A 168 -3.16 6.60 -4.66
C ALA A 168 -4.22 7.03 -5.68
N GLU A 169 -3.85 7.92 -6.62
CA GLU A 169 -4.79 8.46 -7.61
C GLU A 169 -5.15 7.46 -8.72
N GLU A 170 -4.40 6.38 -8.92
CA GLU A 170 -4.76 5.30 -9.86
C GLU A 170 -6.10 4.64 -9.54
N PHE A 171 -6.48 4.60 -8.26
CA PHE A 171 -7.72 4.02 -7.79
C PHE A 171 -8.88 5.02 -7.71
N MET A 172 -8.64 6.30 -8.06
CA MET A 172 -9.65 7.36 -8.01
C MET A 172 -10.26 7.62 -9.38
N GLN A 173 -11.54 7.93 -9.39
CA GLN A 173 -12.16 8.59 -10.54
C GLN A 173 -11.43 9.90 -10.83
N GLU A 174 -11.32 10.28 -12.10
CA GLU A 174 -10.55 11.44 -12.54
C GLU A 174 -10.92 12.74 -11.81
N LYS A 175 -12.22 12.96 -11.59
CA LYS A 175 -12.75 14.13 -10.89
C LYS A 175 -12.25 14.32 -9.44
N TYR A 176 -11.69 13.27 -8.82
CA TYR A 176 -11.15 13.32 -7.44
C TYR A 176 -9.62 13.36 -7.41
N ARG A 177 -8.97 13.25 -8.58
CA ARG A 177 -7.53 13.43 -8.67
C ARG A 177 -7.18 14.90 -8.56
N MET A 178 -6.08 15.19 -7.89
CA MET A 178 -5.59 16.57 -7.81
C MET A 178 -5.10 17.03 -9.19
N THR A 179 -5.46 18.26 -9.55
CA THR A 179 -4.79 18.98 -10.62
C THR A 179 -3.34 19.31 -10.24
N ASP A 180 -2.51 19.66 -11.20
CA ASP A 180 -1.13 20.08 -10.90
C ASP A 180 -1.10 21.34 -10.02
N ALA A 181 -2.03 22.29 -10.24
CA ALA A 181 -2.15 23.49 -9.42
C ALA A 181 -2.48 23.18 -7.95
N GLU A 182 -3.45 22.28 -7.70
CA GLU A 182 -3.80 21.83 -6.35
C GLU A 182 -2.63 21.12 -5.68
N PHE A 183 -1.92 20.26 -6.45
CA PHE A 183 -0.75 19.59 -5.94
C PHE A 183 0.35 20.59 -5.55
N GLN A 184 0.70 21.55 -6.42
CA GLN A 184 1.69 22.59 -6.11
C GLN A 184 1.30 23.40 -4.87
N MET A 185 0.03 23.77 -4.74
CA MET A 185 -0.48 24.47 -3.55
C MET A 185 -0.31 23.60 -2.29
N ARG A 186 -0.62 22.27 -2.38
CA ARG A 186 -0.48 21.35 -1.25
C ARG A 186 0.96 21.19 -0.77
N VAL A 187 1.93 21.20 -1.67
CA VAL A 187 3.34 20.98 -1.34
C VAL A 187 4.15 22.29 -1.21
N SER A 188 3.53 23.45 -1.35
CA SER A 188 4.19 24.77 -1.29
C SER A 188 5.03 24.97 -0.02
N LYS A 189 4.61 24.37 1.09
CA LYS A 189 5.33 24.43 2.39
C LYS A 189 6.56 23.52 2.49
N TRP A 190 6.85 22.74 1.44
CA TRP A 190 7.99 21.80 1.42
C TRP A 190 9.25 22.42 0.77
N ALA A 191 9.23 23.70 0.53
CA ALA A 191 10.39 24.43 -0.01
C ALA A 191 11.59 24.39 0.95
#